data_f222e4bf01217ec4995d68c977783915
#
_entry.id   f222e4bf01217ec4995d68c977783915
#
_cell.length_a   1.000
_cell.length_b   1.000
_cell.length_c   1.000
_cell.angle_alpha   90.00
_cell.angle_beta   90.00
_cell.angle_gamma   90.00
#
_symmetry.space_group_name_H-M   'P 1'
#
loop_
_entity.id
_entity.type
_entity.pdbx_description
1 polymer ?
#
loop_
_entity_poly.entity_id
_entity_poly.type
_entity_poly.pdbx_seq_one_letter_code
_entity_poly.pdbx_strand_id
1 'polypeptide(L)'
;LKIDTVSATLLIIEGRRSDYSVFATSLRKKGFDVEQASSGKEALDRLAAGILPDAIIVAAASLRSTGNRICQSLRAETEKIPIILIVDEGVEIENGHADVVLNLPFTVQKLVNRLKHVLPIESDKTLRVGPIRLDVDRRIVRCLGKRTRLTPRLVSLLSILMQQHGEVVERNSLFSRVWETDYTEDTRTLDVHISWLRRALEVLPEHPVFLKTIRGVGYQLDL
;
A
#
# COMPACT_ATOMS: atom_id res chain seq x y z
N LEU A 1 -11.56 -5.34 -23.02
CA LEU A 1 -11.59 -5.38 -21.54
C LEU A 1 -10.24 -4.93 -21.05
N LYS A 2 -10.09 -3.65 -20.67
CA LYS A 2 -8.95 -3.19 -19.89
C LYS A 2 -9.09 -3.84 -18.50
N ILE A 3 -8.20 -4.77 -18.20
CA ILE A 3 -8.02 -5.30 -16.85
C ILE A 3 -7.48 -4.10 -16.06
N ASP A 4 -8.31 -3.52 -15.19
CA ASP A 4 -7.86 -2.52 -14.23
C ASP A 4 -6.77 -3.16 -13.38
N THR A 5 -5.54 -2.81 -13.71
CA THR A 5 -4.36 -3.38 -13.07
C THR A 5 -4.35 -2.87 -11.65
N VAL A 6 -4.62 -3.75 -10.71
CA VAL A 6 -4.42 -3.50 -9.27
C VAL A 6 -2.98 -2.99 -9.12
N SER A 7 -2.81 -1.71 -8.82
CA SER A 7 -1.49 -1.14 -8.53
C SER A 7 -1.06 -1.60 -7.14
N ALA A 8 -0.76 -2.88 -7.00
CA ALA A 8 -0.22 -3.43 -5.76
C ALA A 8 1.25 -3.06 -5.65
N THR A 9 1.65 -2.64 -4.45
CA THR A 9 3.05 -2.34 -4.12
C THR A 9 3.75 -3.61 -3.67
N LEU A 10 4.81 -3.98 -4.36
CA LEU A 10 5.62 -5.17 -4.07
C LEU A 10 6.99 -4.74 -3.55
N LEU A 11 7.46 -5.36 -2.48
CA LEU A 11 8.85 -5.26 -2.06
C LEU A 11 9.59 -6.49 -2.54
N ILE A 12 10.54 -6.33 -3.48
CA ILE A 12 11.34 -7.43 -3.98
C ILE A 12 12.76 -7.36 -3.42
N ILE A 13 13.25 -8.48 -2.92
CA ILE A 13 14.61 -8.64 -2.44
C ILE A 13 15.35 -9.47 -3.45
N GLU A 14 16.20 -8.82 -4.25
CA GLU A 14 16.99 -9.40 -5.32
C GLU A 14 18.48 -9.05 -5.18
N GLY A 15 19.36 -10.02 -5.36
CA GLY A 15 20.80 -9.78 -5.50
C GLY A 15 21.16 -9.16 -6.85
N ARG A 16 22.37 -8.60 -6.94
CA ARG A 16 22.89 -7.96 -8.17
C ARG A 16 23.40 -8.94 -9.26
N ARG A 17 23.05 -10.22 -9.18
CA ARG A 17 23.44 -11.18 -10.23
C ARG A 17 22.63 -10.91 -11.49
N SER A 18 23.32 -10.65 -12.59
CA SER A 18 22.76 -10.28 -13.89
C SER A 18 21.77 -11.30 -14.46
N ASP A 19 21.86 -12.56 -14.07
CA ASP A 19 21.04 -13.65 -14.62
C ASP A 19 19.64 -13.74 -13.99
N TYR A 20 19.39 -13.06 -12.86
CA TYR A 20 18.15 -13.18 -12.08
C TYR A 20 17.42 -11.84 -11.85
N SER A 21 17.99 -10.70 -12.27
CA SER A 21 17.42 -9.36 -12.01
C SER A 21 16.18 -9.02 -12.87
N VAL A 22 15.52 -10.02 -13.43
CA VAL A 22 14.46 -9.86 -14.41
C VAL A 22 13.09 -9.64 -13.76
N PHE A 23 12.92 -10.05 -12.48
CA PHE A 23 11.59 -10.05 -11.85
C PHE A 23 11.06 -8.65 -11.59
N ALA A 24 11.87 -7.77 -10.97
CA ALA A 24 11.43 -6.40 -10.68
C ALA A 24 10.98 -5.64 -11.94
N THR A 25 11.81 -5.69 -12.99
CA THR A 25 11.50 -5.03 -14.27
C THR A 25 10.28 -5.63 -14.94
N SER A 26 10.15 -6.96 -14.89
CA SER A 26 9.02 -7.67 -15.50
C SER A 26 7.70 -7.39 -14.76
N LEU A 27 7.74 -7.30 -13.43
CA LEU A 27 6.57 -6.98 -12.60
C LEU A 27 6.12 -5.53 -12.80
N ARG A 28 7.08 -4.58 -12.94
CA ARG A 28 6.74 -3.18 -13.31
C ARG A 28 6.04 -3.12 -14.67
N LYS A 29 6.52 -3.87 -15.68
CA LYS A 29 5.85 -3.97 -16.99
C LYS A 29 4.44 -4.57 -16.90
N LYS A 30 4.16 -5.36 -15.86
CA LYS A 30 2.82 -5.92 -15.58
C LYS A 30 1.94 -4.99 -14.74
N GLY A 31 2.40 -3.77 -14.43
CA GLY A 31 1.62 -2.74 -13.75
C GLY A 31 1.70 -2.77 -12.23
N PHE A 32 2.62 -3.54 -11.65
CA PHE A 32 2.90 -3.48 -10.21
C PHE A 32 3.82 -2.30 -9.89
N ASP A 33 3.58 -1.69 -8.73
CA ASP A 33 4.55 -0.77 -8.14
C ASP A 33 5.59 -1.59 -7.39
N VAL A 34 6.88 -1.46 -7.77
CA VAL A 34 7.93 -2.36 -7.26
C VAL A 34 9.05 -1.58 -6.60
N GLU A 35 9.13 -1.74 -5.29
CA GLU A 35 10.26 -1.35 -4.47
C GLU A 35 11.29 -2.48 -4.44
N GLN A 36 12.57 -2.15 -4.59
CA GLN A 36 13.62 -3.14 -4.72
C GLN A 36 14.66 -2.97 -3.60
N ALA A 37 14.99 -4.06 -2.91
CA ALA A 37 16.05 -4.14 -1.92
C ALA A 37 17.10 -5.16 -2.35
N SER A 38 18.36 -4.88 -2.10
CA SER A 38 19.50 -5.76 -2.46
C SER A 38 19.82 -6.81 -1.38
N SER A 39 19.19 -6.70 -0.21
CA SER A 39 19.40 -7.60 0.93
C SER A 39 18.19 -7.60 1.87
N GLY A 40 18.10 -8.64 2.72
CA GLY A 40 17.09 -8.70 3.76
C GLY A 40 17.17 -7.54 4.75
N LYS A 41 18.39 -7.08 5.09
CA LYS A 41 18.59 -5.92 5.96
C LYS A 41 18.00 -4.65 5.34
N GLU A 42 18.34 -4.36 4.08
CA GLU A 42 17.77 -3.19 3.39
C GLU A 42 16.25 -3.25 3.30
N ALA A 43 15.69 -4.45 3.11
CA ALA A 43 14.23 -4.62 3.12
C ALA A 43 13.62 -4.27 4.49
N LEU A 44 14.22 -4.72 5.58
CA LEU A 44 13.78 -4.38 6.95
C LEU A 44 13.91 -2.89 7.22
N ASP A 45 15.00 -2.26 6.82
CA ASP A 45 15.21 -0.81 6.96
C ASP A 45 14.12 -0.02 6.21
N ARG A 46 13.72 -0.48 5.01
CA ARG A 46 12.64 0.13 4.21
C ARG A 46 11.27 -0.04 4.88
N LEU A 47 10.99 -1.22 5.46
CA LEU A 47 9.76 -1.46 6.21
C LEU A 47 9.70 -0.56 7.45
N ALA A 48 10.80 -0.43 8.19
CA ALA A 48 10.92 0.47 9.33
C ALA A 48 10.76 1.95 8.93
N ALA A 49 11.23 2.32 7.74
CA ALA A 49 11.01 3.66 7.16
C ALA A 49 9.56 3.93 6.71
N GLY A 50 8.65 2.96 6.89
CA GLY A 50 7.22 3.12 6.64
C GLY A 50 6.75 2.65 5.26
N ILE A 51 7.56 1.94 4.49
CA ILE A 51 7.09 1.27 3.27
C ILE A 51 6.15 0.15 3.68
N LEU A 52 4.95 0.13 3.08
CA LEU A 52 3.89 -0.83 3.34
C LEU A 52 3.61 -1.65 2.07
N PRO A 53 4.38 -2.71 1.75
CA PRO A 53 4.11 -3.53 0.58
C PRO A 53 2.84 -4.36 0.76
N ASP A 54 2.19 -4.72 -0.36
CA ASP A 54 1.06 -5.67 -0.38
C ASP A 54 1.55 -7.12 -0.37
N ALA A 55 2.77 -7.35 -0.89
CA ALA A 55 3.47 -8.62 -0.81
C ALA A 55 4.98 -8.40 -0.84
N ILE A 56 5.73 -9.34 -0.27
CA ILE A 56 7.19 -9.36 -0.29
C ILE A 56 7.62 -10.56 -1.14
N ILE A 57 8.60 -10.33 -2.02
CA ILE A 57 9.20 -11.38 -2.85
C ILE A 57 10.66 -11.51 -2.46
N VAL A 58 11.08 -12.69 -2.05
CA VAL A 58 12.48 -13.00 -1.72
C VAL A 58 13.03 -13.87 -2.84
N ALA A 59 13.85 -13.29 -3.74
CA ALA A 59 14.50 -14.02 -4.81
C ALA A 59 15.82 -14.65 -4.30
N ALA A 60 15.72 -15.68 -3.47
CA ALA A 60 16.84 -16.34 -2.82
C ALA A 60 17.85 -16.92 -3.82
N ALA A 61 17.39 -17.36 -4.98
CA ALA A 61 18.25 -17.81 -6.08
C ALA A 61 19.26 -16.74 -6.53
N SER A 62 18.91 -15.46 -6.41
CA SER A 62 19.80 -14.33 -6.72
C SER A 62 20.68 -13.89 -5.54
N LEU A 63 20.32 -14.32 -4.34
CA LEU A 63 21.01 -14.04 -3.10
C LEU A 63 21.90 -15.27 -2.75
N ARG A 64 23.07 -15.06 -2.16
CA ARG A 64 23.92 -16.18 -1.71
C ARG A 64 23.38 -16.79 -0.39
N SER A 65 22.09 -17.06 -0.31
CA SER A 65 21.44 -17.53 0.91
C SER A 65 20.21 -18.37 0.55
N THR A 66 19.81 -19.26 1.44
CA THR A 66 18.61 -20.11 1.26
C THR A 66 17.29 -19.30 1.36
N GLY A 67 17.35 -18.02 1.67
CA GLY A 67 16.18 -17.17 1.85
C GLY A 67 15.43 -17.39 3.18
N ASN A 68 15.57 -18.53 3.84
CA ASN A 68 14.83 -18.86 5.06
C ASN A 68 15.04 -17.83 6.19
N ARG A 69 16.30 -17.44 6.45
CA ARG A 69 16.60 -16.44 7.48
C ARG A 69 15.98 -15.08 7.16
N ILE A 70 15.97 -14.73 5.87
CA ILE A 70 15.36 -13.47 5.41
C ILE A 70 13.84 -13.54 5.63
N CYS A 71 13.18 -14.64 5.23
CA CYS A 71 11.76 -14.84 5.45
C CYS A 71 11.41 -14.83 6.95
N GLN A 72 12.23 -15.48 7.79
CA GLN A 72 12.04 -15.49 9.24
C GLN A 72 12.10 -14.07 9.83
N SER A 73 13.13 -13.29 9.48
CA SER A 73 13.28 -11.91 9.96
C SER A 73 12.14 -11.01 9.48
N LEU A 74 11.72 -11.16 8.22
CA LEU A 74 10.60 -10.44 7.66
C LEU A 74 9.28 -10.81 8.35
N ARG A 75 9.06 -12.09 8.65
CA ARG A 75 7.85 -12.56 9.31
C ARG A 75 7.72 -12.01 10.74
N ALA A 76 8.82 -11.85 11.45
CA ALA A 76 8.84 -11.24 12.77
C ALA A 76 8.34 -9.78 12.76
N GLU A 77 8.64 -9.04 11.68
CA GLU A 77 8.24 -7.63 11.53
C GLU A 77 6.91 -7.45 10.78
N THR A 78 6.45 -8.47 10.04
CA THR A 78 5.31 -8.35 9.12
C THR A 78 4.36 -9.53 9.19
N GLU A 79 3.67 -9.72 10.33
CA GLU A 79 2.79 -10.89 10.56
C GLU A 79 1.77 -11.17 9.42
N LYS A 80 1.30 -10.12 8.72
CA LYS A 80 0.16 -10.21 7.78
C LYS A 80 0.53 -9.94 6.31
N ILE A 81 1.78 -9.60 6.01
CA ILE A 81 2.18 -9.37 4.63
C ILE A 81 2.58 -10.71 4.00
N PRO A 82 1.98 -11.13 2.87
CA PRO A 82 2.35 -12.36 2.21
C PRO A 82 3.78 -12.32 1.69
N ILE A 83 4.52 -13.41 1.92
CA ILE A 83 5.91 -13.59 1.50
C ILE A 83 5.97 -14.70 0.46
N ILE A 84 6.50 -14.39 -0.72
CA ILE A 84 6.79 -15.36 -1.78
C ILE A 84 8.30 -15.58 -1.81
N LEU A 85 8.73 -16.81 -1.65
CA LEU A 85 10.13 -17.21 -1.72
C LEU A 85 10.42 -17.89 -3.06
N ILE A 86 11.41 -17.39 -3.79
CA ILE A 86 11.89 -17.95 -5.06
C ILE A 86 13.24 -18.61 -4.82
N VAL A 87 13.36 -19.90 -5.14
CA VAL A 87 14.55 -20.69 -4.93
C VAL A 87 14.96 -21.41 -6.20
N ASP A 88 16.21 -21.90 -6.24
CA ASP A 88 16.69 -22.77 -7.30
C ASP A 88 16.00 -24.15 -7.27
N GLU A 89 16.06 -24.84 -8.39
CA GLU A 89 15.54 -26.21 -8.51
C GLU A 89 16.23 -27.16 -7.51
N GLY A 90 15.45 -28.03 -6.87
CA GLY A 90 15.94 -29.03 -5.92
C GLY A 90 16.27 -28.51 -4.52
N VAL A 91 16.03 -27.22 -4.24
CA VAL A 91 16.19 -26.69 -2.88
C VAL A 91 14.97 -27.04 -2.05
N GLU A 92 15.14 -27.92 -1.09
CA GLU A 92 14.13 -28.20 -0.08
C GLU A 92 14.13 -27.10 0.99
N ILE A 93 12.95 -26.55 1.29
CA ILE A 93 12.78 -25.50 2.29
C ILE A 93 12.08 -26.09 3.49
N GLU A 94 12.84 -26.22 4.57
CA GLU A 94 12.27 -26.49 5.88
C GLU A 94 11.70 -25.19 6.46
N ASN A 95 10.43 -25.24 6.85
CA ASN A 95 9.71 -24.24 7.67
C ASN A 95 9.04 -23.04 6.98
N GLY A 96 7.75 -22.93 7.31
CA GLY A 96 6.68 -22.06 6.89
C GLY A 96 6.79 -20.56 7.15
N HIS A 97 7.92 -19.91 6.95
CA HIS A 97 8.00 -18.45 7.04
C HIS A 97 7.58 -17.75 5.74
N ALA A 98 7.54 -18.48 4.62
CA ALA A 98 7.00 -18.01 3.35
C ALA A 98 5.60 -18.58 3.12
N ASP A 99 4.68 -17.78 2.61
CA ASP A 99 3.31 -18.25 2.29
C ASP A 99 3.28 -19.03 0.97
N VAL A 100 4.21 -18.74 0.07
CA VAL A 100 4.37 -19.43 -1.21
C VAL A 100 5.84 -19.63 -1.50
N VAL A 101 6.18 -20.83 -1.97
CA VAL A 101 7.52 -21.14 -2.48
C VAL A 101 7.41 -21.44 -3.97
N LEU A 102 8.31 -20.86 -4.77
CA LEU A 102 8.42 -21.10 -6.21
C LEU A 102 9.84 -21.57 -6.56
N ASN A 103 9.94 -22.73 -7.16
CA ASN A 103 11.21 -23.28 -7.65
C ASN A 103 11.42 -22.89 -9.11
N LEU A 104 12.60 -22.39 -9.42
CA LEU A 104 13.04 -22.14 -10.79
C LEU A 104 13.22 -23.48 -11.55
N PRO A 105 13.03 -23.49 -12.87
CA PRO A 105 12.60 -22.39 -13.73
C PRO A 105 11.08 -22.21 -13.76
N PHE A 106 10.62 -20.97 -13.88
CA PHE A 106 9.21 -20.65 -14.11
C PHE A 106 9.05 -19.37 -14.93
N THR A 107 7.86 -19.16 -15.50
CA THR A 107 7.53 -17.95 -16.25
C THR A 107 7.10 -16.82 -15.31
N VAL A 108 7.36 -15.56 -15.68
CA VAL A 108 6.85 -14.39 -14.95
C VAL A 108 5.33 -14.46 -14.78
N GLN A 109 4.62 -15.05 -15.74
CA GLN A 109 3.16 -15.22 -15.64
C GLN A 109 2.76 -16.14 -14.47
N LYS A 110 3.55 -17.19 -14.18
CA LYS A 110 3.32 -18.05 -13.01
C LYS A 110 3.47 -17.27 -11.70
N LEU A 111 4.50 -16.40 -11.61
CA LEU A 111 4.68 -15.52 -10.45
C LEU A 111 3.50 -14.55 -10.29
N VAL A 112 3.07 -13.90 -11.39
CA VAL A 112 1.91 -12.99 -11.38
C VAL A 112 0.63 -13.71 -10.95
N ASN A 113 0.41 -14.93 -11.40
CA ASN A 113 -0.75 -15.71 -10.99
C ASN A 113 -0.69 -16.05 -9.48
N ARG A 114 0.48 -16.41 -8.96
CA ARG A 114 0.64 -16.63 -7.51
C ARG A 114 0.46 -15.36 -6.69
N LEU A 115 1.00 -14.24 -7.17
CA LEU A 115 0.76 -12.94 -6.55
C LEU A 115 -0.73 -12.61 -6.46
N LYS A 116 -1.50 -12.83 -7.53
CA LYS A 116 -2.95 -12.58 -7.53
C LYS A 116 -3.71 -13.40 -6.47
N HIS A 117 -3.23 -14.59 -6.13
CA HIS A 117 -3.86 -15.44 -5.11
C HIS A 117 -3.50 -15.02 -3.68
N VAL A 118 -2.30 -14.49 -3.47
CA VAL A 118 -1.84 -14.08 -2.13
C VAL A 118 -2.02 -12.59 -1.87
N LEU A 119 -2.06 -11.80 -2.94
CA LEU A 119 -2.42 -10.39 -2.81
C LEU A 119 -3.83 -10.32 -2.26
N PRO A 120 -4.02 -9.47 -1.29
CA PRO A 120 -5.35 -9.25 -0.76
C PRO A 120 -6.27 -8.80 -1.90
N ILE A 121 -7.34 -9.53 -2.10
CA ILE A 121 -8.45 -9.12 -2.97
C ILE A 121 -8.79 -7.68 -2.57
N GLU A 122 -8.92 -6.76 -3.54
CA GLU A 122 -9.44 -5.42 -3.24
C GLU A 122 -10.74 -5.65 -2.44
N SER A 123 -10.81 -5.10 -1.23
CA SER A 123 -12.04 -5.23 -0.45
C SER A 123 -13.16 -4.57 -1.23
N ASP A 124 -14.38 -5.11 -1.17
CA ASP A 124 -15.59 -4.49 -1.74
C ASP A 124 -15.79 -3.05 -1.24
N LYS A 125 -15.03 -2.65 -0.22
CA LYS A 125 -15.02 -1.33 0.40
C LYS A 125 -13.85 -0.43 -0.04
N THR A 126 -13.31 -0.64 -1.22
CA THR A 126 -12.32 0.29 -1.77
C THR A 126 -13.00 1.46 -2.48
N LEU A 127 -12.83 2.66 -1.93
CA LEU A 127 -13.29 3.90 -2.58
C LEU A 127 -12.22 4.42 -3.53
N ARG A 128 -12.66 4.91 -4.70
CA ARG A 128 -11.76 5.45 -5.74
C ARG A 128 -12.32 6.76 -6.27
N VAL A 129 -11.48 7.79 -6.23
CA VAL A 129 -11.79 9.11 -6.79
C VAL A 129 -10.51 9.68 -7.38
N GLY A 130 -10.42 9.77 -8.70
CA GLY A 130 -9.22 10.15 -9.43
C GLY A 130 -7.97 9.34 -9.03
N PRO A 131 -6.87 9.99 -8.61
CA PRO A 131 -5.66 9.30 -8.18
C PRO A 131 -5.76 8.72 -6.76
N ILE A 132 -6.83 9.03 -6.01
CA ILE A 132 -7.01 8.63 -4.62
C ILE A 132 -7.71 7.28 -4.55
N ARG A 133 -7.11 6.34 -3.83
CA ARG A 133 -7.68 5.01 -3.54
C ARG A 133 -7.64 4.77 -2.04
N LEU A 134 -8.79 4.57 -1.43
CA LEU A 134 -8.94 4.28 0.00
C LEU A 134 -9.44 2.86 0.20
N ASP A 135 -8.60 2.01 0.78
CA ASP A 135 -9.00 0.71 1.33
C ASP A 135 -9.49 0.94 2.77
N VAL A 136 -10.80 0.90 2.95
CA VAL A 136 -11.46 1.21 4.23
C VAL A 136 -11.11 0.16 5.29
N ASP A 137 -11.12 -1.11 4.93
CA ASP A 137 -10.90 -2.22 5.87
C ASP A 137 -9.46 -2.24 6.38
N ARG A 138 -8.48 -1.96 5.50
CA ARG A 138 -7.07 -1.88 5.86
C ARG A 138 -6.64 -0.53 6.37
N ARG A 139 -7.49 0.47 6.20
CA ARG A 139 -7.19 1.86 6.54
C ARG A 139 -5.96 2.40 5.81
N ILE A 140 -5.86 2.08 4.52
CA ILE A 140 -4.74 2.50 3.69
C ILE A 140 -5.25 3.39 2.56
N VAL A 141 -4.68 4.59 2.45
CA VAL A 141 -4.86 5.45 1.29
C VAL A 141 -3.64 5.39 0.38
N ARG A 142 -3.91 5.37 -0.93
CA ARG A 142 -2.90 5.53 -1.98
C ARG A 142 -3.25 6.76 -2.81
N CYS A 143 -2.28 7.62 -3.03
CA CYS A 143 -2.42 8.81 -3.87
C CYS A 143 -1.08 9.13 -4.51
N LEU A 144 -1.03 9.27 -5.85
CA LEU A 144 0.17 9.63 -6.61
C LEU A 144 1.42 8.79 -6.25
N GLY A 145 1.25 7.47 -6.10
CA GLY A 145 2.33 6.54 -5.73
C GLY A 145 2.66 6.52 -4.23
N LYS A 146 2.18 7.48 -3.45
CA LYS A 146 2.33 7.49 -1.99
C LYS A 146 1.31 6.57 -1.35
N ARG A 147 1.74 5.81 -0.36
CA ARG A 147 0.89 4.93 0.44
C ARG A 147 0.98 5.34 1.91
N THR A 148 -0.16 5.54 2.54
CA THR A 148 -0.23 5.99 3.93
C THR A 148 -1.28 5.21 4.71
N ARG A 149 -0.94 4.77 5.92
CA ARG A 149 -1.91 4.18 6.84
C ARG A 149 -2.64 5.27 7.60
N LEU A 150 -3.96 5.18 7.64
CA LEU A 150 -4.83 6.15 8.29
C LEU A 150 -5.35 5.63 9.63
N THR A 151 -5.66 6.55 10.54
CA THR A 151 -6.44 6.24 11.75
C THR A 151 -7.91 6.00 11.37
N PRO A 152 -8.72 5.31 12.20
CA PRO A 152 -10.15 5.13 11.91
C PRO A 152 -10.89 6.43 11.60
N ARG A 153 -10.62 7.51 12.35
CA ARG A 153 -11.24 8.83 12.12
C ARG A 153 -10.85 9.44 10.79
N LEU A 154 -9.59 9.31 10.36
CA LEU A 154 -9.14 9.78 9.05
C LEU A 154 -9.75 8.97 7.91
N VAL A 155 -10.00 7.67 8.10
CA VAL A 155 -10.72 6.84 7.13
C VAL A 155 -12.15 7.33 6.99
N SER A 156 -12.88 7.52 8.10
CA SER A 156 -14.26 8.03 8.08
C SER A 156 -14.34 9.40 7.40
N LEU A 157 -13.43 10.32 7.77
CA LEU A 157 -13.37 11.67 7.20
C LEU A 157 -13.11 11.62 5.69
N LEU A 158 -12.11 10.86 5.25
CA LEU A 158 -11.80 10.73 3.82
C LEU A 158 -12.91 10.02 3.05
N SER A 159 -13.54 8.99 3.64
CA SER A 159 -14.67 8.29 3.01
C SER A 159 -15.83 9.23 2.71
N ILE A 160 -16.19 10.10 3.65
CA ILE A 160 -17.27 11.09 3.46
C ILE A 160 -16.92 12.05 2.33
N LEU A 161 -15.69 12.58 2.34
CA LEU A 161 -15.23 13.52 1.33
C LEU A 161 -15.15 12.87 -0.06
N MET A 162 -14.75 11.60 -0.15
CA MET A 162 -14.73 10.85 -1.41
C MET A 162 -16.12 10.54 -1.95
N GLN A 163 -17.08 10.23 -1.07
CA GLN A 163 -18.48 10.00 -1.47
C GLN A 163 -19.16 11.27 -1.98
N GLN A 164 -18.75 12.43 -1.50
CA GLN A 164 -19.26 13.76 -1.87
C GLN A 164 -18.21 14.56 -2.65
N HIS A 165 -17.35 13.88 -3.45
CA HIS A 165 -16.33 14.57 -4.23
C HIS A 165 -16.96 15.57 -5.21
N GLY A 166 -16.31 16.72 -5.37
CA GLY A 166 -16.82 17.84 -6.15
C GLY A 166 -17.81 18.74 -5.39
N GLU A 167 -18.32 18.28 -4.24
CA GLU A 167 -19.25 19.05 -3.41
C GLU A 167 -18.54 19.64 -2.18
N VAL A 168 -19.05 20.79 -1.71
CA VAL A 168 -18.60 21.39 -0.45
C VAL A 168 -19.33 20.73 0.71
N VAL A 169 -18.59 20.08 1.58
CA VAL A 169 -19.14 19.48 2.79
C VAL A 169 -18.96 20.46 3.96
N GLU A 170 -20.07 20.84 4.56
CA GLU A 170 -20.08 21.78 5.67
C GLU A 170 -19.29 21.26 6.88
N ARG A 171 -18.62 22.18 7.56
CA ARG A 171 -17.76 21.90 8.71
C ARG A 171 -18.46 21.13 9.81
N ASN A 172 -19.64 21.59 10.23
CA ASN A 172 -20.42 20.98 11.31
C ASN A 172 -20.94 19.61 10.92
N SER A 173 -21.39 19.45 9.67
CA SER A 173 -21.82 18.16 9.12
C SER A 173 -20.67 17.14 9.08
N LEU A 174 -19.47 17.53 8.64
CA LEU A 174 -18.29 16.67 8.69
C LEU A 174 -17.95 16.26 10.11
N PHE A 175 -17.94 17.23 11.03
CA PHE A 175 -17.59 16.97 12.40
C PHE A 175 -18.57 16.01 13.05
N SER A 176 -19.89 16.28 12.99
CA SER A 176 -20.92 15.42 13.61
C SER A 176 -20.86 13.99 13.08
N ARG A 177 -20.67 13.81 11.75
CA ARG A 177 -20.62 12.48 11.12
C ARG A 177 -19.36 11.71 11.49
N VAL A 178 -18.20 12.37 11.61
CA VAL A 178 -16.90 11.71 11.90
C VAL A 178 -16.75 11.42 13.40
N TRP A 179 -17.27 12.30 14.27
CA TRP A 179 -17.17 12.13 15.73
C TRP A 179 -18.42 11.51 16.35
N GLU A 180 -19.47 11.29 15.54
CA GLU A 180 -20.75 10.70 15.97
C GLU A 180 -21.34 11.50 17.15
N THR A 181 -21.39 12.83 16.99
CA THR A 181 -21.84 13.77 18.03
C THR A 181 -22.68 14.89 17.44
N ASP A 182 -23.66 15.33 18.20
CA ASP A 182 -24.47 16.50 17.88
C ASP A 182 -23.83 17.81 18.38
N TYR A 183 -22.79 17.70 19.22
CA TYR A 183 -22.06 18.86 19.73
C TYR A 183 -21.04 19.35 18.71
N THR A 184 -21.29 20.52 18.14
CA THR A 184 -20.49 21.14 17.07
C THR A 184 -19.94 22.53 17.39
N GLU A 185 -19.98 22.93 18.67
CA GLU A 185 -19.48 24.27 19.07
C GLU A 185 -17.97 24.40 18.95
N ASP A 186 -17.22 23.32 19.15
CA ASP A 186 -15.76 23.32 18.95
C ASP A 186 -15.31 22.26 17.94
N THR A 187 -15.14 22.68 16.70
CA THR A 187 -14.71 21.82 15.60
C THR A 187 -13.23 21.95 15.25
N ARG A 188 -12.39 22.57 16.10
CA ARG A 188 -10.96 22.78 15.83
C ARG A 188 -10.18 21.49 15.60
N THR A 189 -10.61 20.41 16.24
CA THR A 189 -10.03 19.07 16.02
C THR A 189 -10.14 18.62 14.56
N LEU A 190 -11.17 19.07 13.83
CA LEU A 190 -11.32 18.76 12.41
C LEU A 190 -10.17 19.34 11.57
N ASP A 191 -9.70 20.55 11.88
CA ASP A 191 -8.60 21.20 11.13
C ASP A 191 -7.30 20.38 11.22
N VAL A 192 -7.04 19.81 12.40
CA VAL A 192 -5.89 18.93 12.59
C VAL A 192 -5.99 17.68 11.73
N HIS A 193 -7.18 17.07 11.67
CA HIS A 193 -7.42 15.88 10.86
C HIS A 193 -7.35 16.18 9.37
N ILE A 194 -7.85 17.32 8.92
CA ILE A 194 -7.70 17.82 7.55
C ILE A 194 -6.21 18.01 7.21
N SER A 195 -5.45 18.59 8.11
CA SER A 195 -3.99 18.74 7.92
C SER A 195 -3.30 17.39 7.76
N TRP A 196 -3.67 16.39 8.55
CA TRP A 196 -3.12 15.04 8.43
C TRP A 196 -3.53 14.35 7.12
N LEU A 197 -4.77 14.54 6.66
CA LEU A 197 -5.20 14.04 5.34
C LEU A 197 -4.42 14.70 4.22
N ARG A 198 -4.20 16.01 4.26
CA ARG A 198 -3.37 16.70 3.27
C ARG A 198 -1.96 16.12 3.21
N ARG A 199 -1.34 15.87 4.36
CA ARG A 199 -0.03 15.18 4.40
C ARG A 199 -0.05 13.80 3.77
N ALA A 200 -1.18 13.10 3.79
CA ALA A 200 -1.32 11.78 3.19
C ALA A 200 -1.58 11.83 1.68
N LEU A 201 -2.32 12.82 1.19
CA LEU A 201 -2.83 12.90 -0.18
C LEU A 201 -2.02 13.82 -1.08
N GLU A 202 -1.52 14.93 -0.55
CA GLU A 202 -0.94 16.03 -1.32
C GLU A 202 0.58 15.86 -1.47
N VAL A 203 1.11 16.37 -2.56
CA VAL A 203 2.56 16.54 -2.76
C VAL A 203 3.05 17.70 -1.89
N LEU A 204 2.31 18.81 -1.89
CA LEU A 204 2.55 19.99 -1.07
C LEU A 204 1.33 20.25 -0.18
N PRO A 205 1.33 19.77 1.07
CA PRO A 205 0.17 19.90 1.97
C PRO A 205 -0.24 21.34 2.28
N GLU A 206 0.69 22.29 2.12
CA GLU A 206 0.48 23.74 2.35
C GLU A 206 -0.24 24.39 1.16
N HIS A 207 -0.13 23.78 -0.03
CA HIS A 207 -0.82 24.19 -1.25
C HIS A 207 -1.67 23.03 -1.78
N PRO A 208 -2.78 22.69 -1.09
CA PRO A 208 -3.56 21.50 -1.41
C PRO A 208 -4.27 21.64 -2.76
N VAL A 209 -4.10 20.64 -3.61
CA VAL A 209 -4.76 20.55 -4.92
C VAL A 209 -6.08 19.78 -4.78
N PHE A 210 -6.07 18.69 -4.02
CA PHE A 210 -7.23 17.81 -3.88
C PHE A 210 -8.16 18.24 -2.75
N LEU A 211 -7.63 18.48 -1.54
CA LEU A 211 -8.45 18.78 -0.36
C LEU A 211 -8.45 20.27 -0.06
N LYS A 212 -9.42 20.98 -0.62
CA LYS A 212 -9.57 22.43 -0.54
C LYS A 212 -10.31 22.86 0.72
N THR A 213 -9.98 24.04 1.23
CA THR A 213 -10.76 24.73 2.27
C THR A 213 -11.64 25.79 1.64
N ILE A 214 -12.95 25.70 1.85
CA ILE A 214 -13.90 26.73 1.48
C ILE A 214 -14.16 27.59 2.72
N ARG A 215 -13.54 28.78 2.73
CA ARG A 215 -13.55 29.66 3.92
C ARG A 215 -14.96 29.96 4.40
N GLY A 216 -15.20 29.80 5.69
CA GLY A 216 -16.50 30.04 6.33
C GLY A 216 -17.54 28.96 6.08
N VAL A 217 -17.29 27.95 5.23
CA VAL A 217 -18.24 26.91 4.87
C VAL A 217 -17.76 25.53 5.32
N GLY A 218 -16.65 25.05 4.76
CA GLY A 218 -16.19 23.68 5.03
C GLY A 218 -15.05 23.24 4.16
N TYR A 219 -15.10 22.00 3.69
CA TYR A 219 -14.05 21.36 2.90
C TYR A 219 -14.64 20.70 1.66
N GLN A 220 -13.82 20.65 0.61
CA GLN A 220 -14.17 20.04 -0.67
C GLN A 220 -13.02 19.15 -1.13
N LEU A 221 -13.34 17.92 -1.53
CA LEU A 221 -12.42 17.08 -2.28
C LEU A 221 -12.69 17.30 -3.76
N ASP A 222 -11.73 17.89 -4.45
CA ASP A 222 -11.83 18.26 -5.87
C ASP A 222 -10.65 17.63 -6.64
N LEU A 223 -10.87 17.20 -7.90
CA LEU A 223 -9.90 16.41 -8.69
C LEU A 223 -9.79 16.96 -10.11
#